data_8b0fbee8f86ec35d66fc2a9db3cd2a2a
#
_entry.id   8b0fbee8f86ec35d66fc2a9db3cd2a2a
#
_cell.length_a   1.000
_cell.length_b   1.000
_cell.length_c   1.000
_cell.angle_alpha   90.00
_cell.angle_beta   90.00
_cell.angle_gamma   90.00
#
_symmetry.space_group_name_H-M   'P 1'
#
loop_
_entity.id
_entity.type
_entity.pdbx_description
1 polymer ?
#
loop_
_entity_poly.entity_id
_entity_poly.type
_entity_poly.pdbx_seq_one_letter_code
_entity_poly.pdbx_strand_id
1 'polypeptide(L)'
;MTTFTYAHCLEQLTSTCHRNVRFHFFGRWLHLPTPTIAALNSLHKRLQQIDPNDTLYSDPRNLIHFPFPFIGGQLPTDRFDFRESHFEYMGRTAFFKVMDIVKELKIGGFSRFDIQGTMGYGKSHILAVLAGLLSRAGKRVVYLPDCRELVVNPMRYMRTALLCAFADPHSSDVRDEIRALESMDNIIDFCVNHRDTYFIIDQINALGFEDTNMDMVDNDKKAAAWVFLGQLTYGQYRITSASANHKTAMHMKTKQRGEKRLALMGGMSEVSKCSSLLSSSRFHLSC
;
A
#
# COMPACT_ATOMS: atom_id res chain seq x y z
N MET A 1 -25.43 7.75 -27.98
CA MET A 1 -24.26 7.13 -27.31
C MET A 1 -23.79 8.09 -26.22
N THR A 2 -24.32 7.93 -25.03
CA THR A 2 -24.01 8.80 -23.87
C THR A 2 -22.76 8.23 -23.20
N THR A 3 -21.66 8.93 -23.31
CA THR A 3 -20.42 8.65 -22.57
C THR A 3 -20.67 8.92 -21.08
N PHE A 4 -20.95 7.86 -20.32
CA PHE A 4 -20.92 7.92 -18.86
C PHE A 4 -19.48 8.17 -18.42
N THR A 5 -19.18 9.35 -17.96
CA THR A 5 -17.89 9.68 -17.39
C THR A 5 -17.79 9.08 -15.99
N TYR A 6 -16.67 8.43 -15.70
CA TYR A 6 -16.29 7.78 -14.44
C TYR A 6 -16.51 8.66 -13.18
N ALA A 7 -16.34 9.98 -13.32
CA ALA A 7 -16.64 10.97 -12.29
C ALA A 7 -18.12 10.96 -11.86
N HIS A 8 -19.03 10.79 -12.81
CA HIS A 8 -20.47 10.78 -12.54
C HIS A 8 -20.91 9.50 -11.81
N CYS A 9 -20.24 8.39 -12.07
CA CYS A 9 -20.47 7.13 -11.36
C CYS A 9 -20.00 7.20 -9.90
N LEU A 10 -18.89 7.88 -9.61
CA LEU A 10 -18.39 8.08 -8.26
C LEU A 10 -19.27 9.06 -7.45
N GLU A 11 -19.76 10.14 -8.04
CA GLU A 11 -20.67 11.06 -7.36
C GLU A 11 -22.03 10.42 -7.05
N GLN A 12 -22.57 9.62 -7.95
CA GLN A 12 -23.82 8.88 -7.69
C GLN A 12 -23.64 7.77 -6.66
N LEU A 13 -22.49 7.06 -6.64
CA LEU A 13 -22.21 6.00 -5.67
C LEU A 13 -21.96 6.58 -4.26
N THR A 14 -21.33 7.75 -4.14
CA THR A 14 -21.08 8.37 -2.83
C THR A 14 -22.34 9.03 -2.22
N SER A 15 -23.29 9.48 -3.04
CA SER A 15 -24.52 10.10 -2.55
C SER A 15 -25.63 9.09 -2.19
N THR A 16 -25.58 7.87 -2.73
CA THR A 16 -26.62 6.83 -2.54
C THR A 16 -26.19 5.66 -1.66
N CYS A 17 -24.92 5.56 -1.28
CA CYS A 17 -24.35 4.36 -0.66
C CYS A 17 -24.36 4.39 0.87
N HIS A 18 -25.45 4.78 1.47
CA HIS A 18 -25.68 4.53 2.91
C HIS A 18 -26.51 3.27 3.22
N ARG A 19 -26.90 2.46 2.23
CA ARG A 19 -27.66 1.22 2.50
C ARG A 19 -27.40 0.12 1.46
N ASN A 20 -26.81 -1.00 1.93
CA ASN A 20 -27.00 -2.35 1.41
C ASN A 20 -26.44 -2.70 0.01
N VAL A 21 -25.18 -2.47 -0.27
CA VAL A 21 -24.51 -3.23 -1.33
C VAL A 21 -23.86 -4.47 -0.70
N ARG A 22 -24.54 -5.63 -0.78
CA ARG A 22 -23.95 -6.92 -0.39
C ARG A 22 -23.01 -7.37 -1.52
N PHE A 23 -21.74 -7.43 -1.23
CA PHE A 23 -20.73 -7.96 -2.16
C PHE A 23 -20.73 -9.49 -2.13
N HIS A 24 -21.22 -10.13 -3.19
CA HIS A 24 -21.04 -11.57 -3.38
C HIS A 24 -19.80 -11.82 -4.24
N PHE A 25 -18.67 -12.13 -3.60
CA PHE A 25 -17.49 -12.63 -4.30
C PHE A 25 -17.62 -14.14 -4.50
N PHE A 26 -17.85 -14.59 -5.74
CA PHE A 26 -17.82 -16.00 -6.09
C PHE A 26 -16.38 -16.42 -6.48
N GLY A 27 -15.73 -17.21 -5.65
CA GLY A 27 -14.44 -17.82 -5.97
C GLY A 27 -14.09 -18.92 -4.95
N ARG A 28 -13.56 -20.05 -5.42
CA ARG A 28 -12.99 -21.08 -4.55
C ARG A 28 -11.81 -20.49 -3.77
N TRP A 29 -11.97 -20.32 -2.47
CA TRP A 29 -10.95 -19.79 -1.58
C TRP A 29 -9.81 -20.80 -1.44
N LEU A 30 -8.65 -20.53 -2.01
CA LEU A 30 -7.43 -21.22 -1.64
C LEU A 30 -7.08 -20.83 -0.21
N HIS A 31 -7.20 -21.79 0.72
CA HIS A 31 -6.79 -21.62 2.11
C HIS A 31 -5.25 -21.55 2.22
N LEU A 32 -4.71 -20.38 1.95
CA LEU A 32 -3.33 -20.12 2.32
C LEU A 32 -3.28 -19.77 3.83
N PRO A 33 -2.25 -20.16 4.56
CA PRO A 33 -2.22 -19.99 6.01
C PRO A 33 -2.23 -18.52 6.40
N THR A 34 -3.08 -18.18 7.37
CA THR A 34 -3.05 -16.89 8.07
C THR A 34 -1.71 -16.76 8.83
N PRO A 35 -1.12 -15.57 8.92
CA PRO A 35 0.12 -15.37 9.67
C PRO A 35 0.01 -15.90 11.11
N THR A 36 1.02 -16.68 11.52
CA THR A 36 1.09 -17.20 12.89
C THR A 36 1.45 -16.08 13.87
N ILE A 37 1.11 -16.27 15.15
CA ILE A 37 1.49 -15.32 16.22
C ILE A 37 3.01 -15.14 16.27
N ALA A 38 3.77 -16.22 16.11
CA ALA A 38 5.24 -16.16 16.09
C ALA A 38 5.77 -15.31 14.93
N ALA A 39 5.18 -15.42 13.73
CA ALA A 39 5.53 -14.61 12.58
C ALA A 39 5.21 -13.14 12.79
N LEU A 40 4.05 -12.81 13.38
CA LEU A 40 3.65 -11.44 13.70
C LEU A 40 4.56 -10.81 14.76
N ASN A 41 4.88 -11.55 15.82
CA ASN A 41 5.83 -11.10 16.85
C ASN A 41 7.23 -10.87 16.27
N SER A 42 7.68 -11.75 15.37
CA SER A 42 8.96 -11.57 14.65
C SER A 42 8.94 -10.33 13.76
N LEU A 43 7.84 -10.09 13.02
CA LEU A 43 7.67 -8.86 12.25
C LEU A 43 7.76 -7.63 13.14
N HIS A 44 6.97 -7.59 14.21
CA HIS A 44 6.98 -6.46 15.16
C HIS A 44 8.40 -6.20 15.69
N LYS A 45 9.10 -7.24 16.16
CA LYS A 45 10.47 -7.12 16.67
C LYS A 45 11.43 -6.50 15.63
N ARG A 46 11.36 -6.96 14.37
CA ARG A 46 12.19 -6.41 13.27
C ARG A 46 11.87 -4.94 13.00
N LEU A 47 10.59 -4.57 12.97
CA LEU A 47 10.18 -3.18 12.76
C LEU A 47 10.65 -2.27 13.90
N GLN A 48 10.67 -2.74 15.16
CA GLN A 48 11.19 -1.95 16.27
C GLN A 48 12.72 -1.73 16.22
N GLN A 49 13.46 -2.52 15.45
CA GLN A 49 14.90 -2.39 15.27
C GLN A 49 15.30 -1.39 14.16
N ILE A 50 14.34 -0.88 13.38
CA ILE A 50 14.57 0.13 12.34
C ILE A 50 15.15 1.40 12.98
N ASP A 51 16.16 2.01 12.33
CA ASP A 51 16.68 3.30 12.76
C ASP A 51 15.61 4.39 12.56
N PRO A 52 15.26 5.20 13.58
CA PRO A 52 14.24 6.25 13.46
C PRO A 52 14.70 7.47 12.68
N ASN A 53 15.98 7.57 12.35
CA ASN A 53 16.55 8.74 11.69
C ASN A 53 16.13 8.77 10.20
N ASP A 54 15.16 9.60 9.86
CA ASP A 54 14.61 9.72 8.51
C ASP A 54 15.62 10.26 7.48
N THR A 55 16.68 10.96 7.92
CA THR A 55 17.75 11.44 7.03
C THR A 55 18.57 10.30 6.43
N LEU A 56 18.69 9.17 7.16
CA LEU A 56 19.35 7.96 6.68
C LEU A 56 18.73 7.45 5.37
N TYR A 57 17.40 7.51 5.27
CA TYR A 57 16.62 7.01 4.13
C TYR A 57 16.55 8.00 2.98
N SER A 58 17.01 9.22 3.19
CA SER A 58 17.01 10.29 2.18
C SER A 58 18.33 10.42 1.43
N ASP A 59 19.42 9.87 1.97
CA ASP A 59 20.76 9.97 1.37
C ASP A 59 20.99 8.82 0.37
N PRO A 60 21.14 9.10 -0.95
CA PRO A 60 21.36 8.08 -1.98
C PRO A 60 22.65 7.26 -1.83
N ARG A 61 23.58 7.69 -0.97
CA ARG A 61 24.83 6.96 -0.69
C ARG A 61 24.60 5.79 0.26
N ASN A 62 23.49 5.80 1.00
CA ASN A 62 23.16 4.75 1.95
C ASN A 62 22.44 3.60 1.25
N LEU A 63 22.97 2.39 1.44
CA LEU A 63 22.32 1.14 1.08
C LEU A 63 21.94 0.43 2.39
N ILE A 64 20.66 0.20 2.59
CA ILE A 64 20.09 -0.26 3.86
C ILE A 64 19.35 -1.56 3.64
N HIS A 65 19.65 -2.59 4.46
CA HIS A 65 18.83 -3.79 4.55
C HIS A 65 17.61 -3.49 5.43
N PHE A 66 16.46 -3.28 4.79
CA PHE A 66 15.25 -2.85 5.46
C PHE A 66 14.27 -4.03 5.63
N PRO A 67 13.69 -4.26 6.83
CA PRO A 67 12.71 -5.31 7.02
C PRO A 67 11.42 -4.99 6.26
N PHE A 68 10.91 -5.97 5.49
CA PHE A 68 9.67 -5.75 4.76
C PHE A 68 8.48 -5.73 5.71
N PRO A 69 7.65 -4.66 5.69
CA PRO A 69 6.62 -4.43 6.70
C PRO A 69 5.31 -5.23 6.45
N PHE A 70 5.42 -6.36 5.76
CA PHE A 70 4.29 -7.22 5.46
C PHE A 70 4.74 -8.69 5.46
N ILE A 71 3.89 -9.58 5.94
CA ILE A 71 4.11 -11.03 5.91
C ILE A 71 2.84 -11.74 5.45
N GLY A 72 3.04 -12.89 4.83
CA GLY A 72 1.93 -13.70 4.30
C GLY A 72 1.51 -13.29 2.90
N GLY A 73 0.89 -14.22 2.19
CA GLY A 73 0.52 -14.06 0.81
C GLY A 73 1.72 -14.10 -0.16
N GLN A 74 1.47 -13.63 -1.37
CA GLN A 74 2.52 -13.52 -2.38
C GLN A 74 3.24 -12.18 -2.17
N LEU A 75 4.55 -12.24 -1.89
CA LEU A 75 5.39 -11.05 -1.82
C LEU A 75 5.64 -10.51 -3.25
N PRO A 76 5.74 -9.19 -3.43
CA PRO A 76 5.94 -8.57 -4.74
C PRO A 76 7.40 -8.71 -5.22
N THR A 77 7.82 -9.93 -5.56
CA THR A 77 9.17 -10.26 -6.03
C THR A 77 9.51 -9.64 -7.39
N ASP A 78 8.51 -9.16 -8.13
CA ASP A 78 8.68 -8.38 -9.35
C ASP A 78 9.26 -6.97 -9.10
N ARG A 79 9.30 -6.51 -7.83
CA ARG A 79 9.74 -5.16 -7.45
C ARG A 79 10.76 -5.12 -6.34
N PHE A 80 10.85 -6.17 -5.54
CA PHE A 80 11.77 -6.26 -4.42
C PHE A 80 12.65 -7.50 -4.54
N ASP A 81 13.94 -7.32 -4.40
CA ASP A 81 14.87 -8.43 -4.20
C ASP A 81 14.90 -8.77 -2.71
N PHE A 82 14.24 -9.87 -2.35
CA PHE A 82 14.13 -10.31 -0.97
C PHE A 82 15.29 -11.23 -0.59
N ARG A 83 15.95 -10.89 0.51
CA ARG A 83 16.84 -11.79 1.24
C ARG A 83 16.22 -12.07 2.60
N GLU A 84 15.74 -13.29 2.79
CA GLU A 84 14.92 -13.69 3.94
C GLU A 84 13.64 -12.83 4.02
N SER A 85 13.55 -11.90 4.97
CA SER A 85 12.41 -10.99 5.14
C SER A 85 12.80 -9.52 5.01
N HIS A 86 13.94 -9.24 4.37
CA HIS A 86 14.49 -7.90 4.16
C HIS A 86 14.64 -7.65 2.65
N PHE A 87 14.68 -6.38 2.30
CA PHE A 87 15.01 -5.92 0.96
C PHE A 87 16.06 -4.82 1.02
N GLU A 88 16.81 -4.63 -0.06
CA GLU A 88 17.78 -3.55 -0.16
C GLU A 88 17.07 -2.24 -0.50
N TYR A 89 17.23 -1.25 0.33
CA TYR A 89 16.76 0.11 0.09
C TYR A 89 17.95 1.05 -0.11
N MET A 90 18.04 1.64 -1.29
CA MET A 90 18.93 2.76 -1.53
C MET A 90 18.20 4.05 -1.15
N GLY A 91 18.81 4.87 -0.30
CA GLY A 91 18.26 6.16 0.12
C GLY A 91 17.86 7.03 -1.07
N ARG A 92 16.83 7.85 -0.91
CA ARG A 92 16.29 8.69 -1.98
C ARG A 92 15.96 10.08 -1.46
N THR A 93 16.50 11.11 -2.09
CA THR A 93 16.23 12.51 -1.70
C THR A 93 14.72 12.83 -1.67
N ALA A 94 13.93 12.15 -2.52
CA ALA A 94 12.48 12.27 -2.52
C ALA A 94 11.82 11.77 -1.23
N PHE A 95 12.48 10.88 -0.47
CA PHE A 95 11.93 10.34 0.79
C PHE A 95 11.70 11.45 1.82
N PHE A 96 12.59 12.43 1.90
CA PHE A 96 12.45 13.59 2.79
C PHE A 96 11.12 14.33 2.52
N LYS A 97 10.83 14.63 1.24
CA LYS A 97 9.58 15.30 0.84
C LYS A 97 8.34 14.47 1.16
N VAL A 98 8.44 13.14 1.01
CA VAL A 98 7.35 12.22 1.36
C VAL A 98 7.07 12.27 2.86
N MET A 99 8.12 12.20 3.69
CA MET A 99 8.00 12.27 5.15
C MET A 99 7.42 13.59 5.63
N ASP A 100 7.85 14.72 5.06
CA ASP A 100 7.32 16.05 5.41
C ASP A 100 5.80 16.13 5.13
N ILE A 101 5.37 15.66 3.95
CA ILE A 101 3.94 15.63 3.61
C ILE A 101 3.17 14.72 4.59
N VAL A 102 3.73 13.55 4.92
CA VAL A 102 3.07 12.61 5.84
C VAL A 102 2.93 13.18 7.26
N LYS A 103 3.94 13.93 7.74
CA LYS A 103 3.87 14.63 9.03
C LYS A 103 2.77 15.71 9.08
N GLU A 104 2.36 16.24 7.92
CA GLU A 104 1.30 17.25 7.81
C GLU A 104 -0.12 16.65 7.66
N LEU A 105 -0.25 15.31 7.47
CA LEU A 105 -1.55 14.68 7.32
C LEU A 105 -2.39 14.85 8.60
N LYS A 106 -3.67 15.23 8.42
CA LYS A 106 -4.64 15.42 9.52
C LYS A 106 -6.03 14.96 9.10
N ILE A 107 -6.68 14.18 9.96
CA ILE A 107 -8.08 13.81 9.78
C ILE A 107 -8.95 15.09 9.90
N GLY A 108 -9.90 15.24 8.98
CA GLY A 108 -10.70 16.48 8.86
C GLY A 108 -10.04 17.61 8.06
N GLY A 109 -8.76 17.42 7.65
CA GLY A 109 -8.02 18.31 6.77
C GLY A 109 -7.44 17.57 5.57
N PHE A 110 -6.11 17.51 5.48
CA PHE A 110 -5.40 16.65 4.53
C PHE A 110 -5.24 15.26 5.12
N SER A 111 -6.05 14.29 4.71
CA SER A 111 -5.90 12.89 5.12
C SER A 111 -5.45 11.97 3.97
N ARG A 112 -5.34 12.51 2.74
CA ARG A 112 -5.01 11.75 1.53
C ARG A 112 -3.76 12.28 0.87
N PHE A 113 -2.87 11.35 0.48
CA PHE A 113 -1.62 11.68 -0.19
C PHE A 113 -1.35 10.69 -1.32
N ASP A 114 -1.21 11.18 -2.55
CA ASP A 114 -0.94 10.38 -3.73
C ASP A 114 0.46 10.65 -4.26
N ILE A 115 1.25 9.58 -4.41
CA ILE A 115 2.59 9.59 -5.00
C ILE A 115 2.47 9.08 -6.44
N GLN A 116 2.75 9.93 -7.39
CA GLN A 116 2.77 9.60 -8.80
C GLN A 116 4.21 9.68 -9.34
N GLY A 117 4.52 8.92 -10.38
CA GLY A 117 5.84 8.99 -10.99
C GLY A 117 6.10 7.86 -11.96
N THR A 118 7.16 8.00 -12.75
CA THR A 118 7.57 7.00 -13.74
C THR A 118 7.84 5.64 -13.10
N MET A 119 7.68 4.58 -13.89
CA MET A 119 8.10 3.23 -13.48
C MET A 119 9.61 3.23 -13.18
N GLY A 120 10.05 2.44 -12.21
CA GLY A 120 11.47 2.37 -11.81
C GLY A 120 11.94 3.48 -10.86
N TYR A 121 11.14 4.51 -10.55
CA TYR A 121 11.54 5.57 -9.60
C TYR A 121 11.71 5.07 -8.16
N GLY A 122 11.21 3.87 -7.83
CA GLY A 122 11.28 3.27 -6.49
C GLY A 122 10.18 3.70 -5.54
N LYS A 123 9.01 4.09 -6.04
CA LYS A 123 7.83 4.43 -5.22
C LYS A 123 7.48 3.34 -4.23
N SER A 124 7.46 2.07 -4.68
CA SER A 124 7.19 0.90 -3.84
C SER A 124 8.18 0.79 -2.67
N HIS A 125 9.46 1.02 -2.93
CA HIS A 125 10.50 1.02 -1.90
C HIS A 125 10.31 2.16 -0.89
N ILE A 126 9.97 3.37 -1.37
CA ILE A 126 9.65 4.52 -0.51
C ILE A 126 8.45 4.18 0.39
N LEU A 127 7.38 3.58 -0.16
CA LEU A 127 6.20 3.20 0.62
C LEU A 127 6.47 2.10 1.64
N ALA A 128 7.29 1.11 1.30
CA ALA A 128 7.68 0.05 2.24
C ALA A 128 8.48 0.62 3.43
N VAL A 129 9.46 1.51 3.15
CA VAL A 129 10.22 2.18 4.21
C VAL A 129 9.32 3.08 5.06
N LEU A 130 8.44 3.84 4.45
CA LEU A 130 7.47 4.68 5.14
C LEU A 130 6.58 3.85 6.07
N ALA A 131 6.06 2.72 5.59
CA ALA A 131 5.23 1.81 6.39
C ALA A 131 6.00 1.28 7.61
N GLY A 132 7.24 0.87 7.44
CA GLY A 132 8.09 0.42 8.54
C GLY A 132 8.38 1.50 9.58
N LEU A 133 8.73 2.70 9.14
CA LEU A 133 9.02 3.83 10.04
C LEU A 133 7.79 4.29 10.82
N LEU A 134 6.63 4.38 10.18
CA LEU A 134 5.37 4.71 10.87
C LEU A 134 4.99 3.63 11.88
N SER A 135 5.13 2.35 11.52
CA SER A 135 4.88 1.22 12.44
C SER A 135 5.83 1.26 13.64
N ARG A 136 7.13 1.54 13.41
CA ARG A 136 8.11 1.73 14.49
C ARG A 136 7.74 2.90 15.40
N ALA A 137 7.21 3.98 14.83
CA ALA A 137 6.73 5.14 15.61
C ALA A 137 5.40 4.88 16.33
N GLY A 138 4.94 3.63 16.41
CA GLY A 138 3.70 3.23 17.09
C GLY A 138 2.42 3.58 16.35
N LYS A 139 2.50 3.97 15.07
CA LYS A 139 1.30 4.20 14.26
C LYS A 139 0.69 2.88 13.79
N ARG A 140 -0.62 2.82 13.70
CA ARG A 140 -1.33 1.69 13.05
C ARG A 140 -1.21 1.85 11.54
N VAL A 141 -0.54 0.90 10.90
CA VAL A 141 -0.25 0.95 9.46
C VAL A 141 -0.77 -0.30 8.78
N VAL A 142 -1.78 -0.15 7.95
CA VAL A 142 -2.26 -1.19 7.04
C VAL A 142 -1.54 -0.99 5.71
N TYR A 143 -0.50 -1.81 5.47
CA TYR A 143 0.28 -1.76 4.25
C TYR A 143 -0.24 -2.78 3.24
N LEU A 144 -0.60 -2.31 2.05
CA LEU A 144 -1.05 -3.10 0.91
C LEU A 144 0.00 -2.99 -0.20
N PRO A 145 1.01 -3.88 -0.22
CA PRO A 145 2.12 -3.81 -1.16
C PRO A 145 1.73 -4.06 -2.61
N ASP A 146 0.58 -4.68 -2.89
CA ASP A 146 0.13 -4.99 -4.24
C ASP A 146 -1.38 -5.06 -4.37
N CYS A 147 -1.98 -4.09 -5.05
CA CYS A 147 -3.42 -4.07 -5.30
C CYS A 147 -3.93 -5.20 -6.20
N ARG A 148 -3.06 -5.92 -6.93
CA ARG A 148 -3.47 -7.12 -7.70
C ARG A 148 -4.01 -8.19 -6.75
N GLU A 149 -3.39 -8.37 -5.59
CA GLU A 149 -3.83 -9.34 -4.57
C GLU A 149 -5.21 -8.99 -3.99
N LEU A 150 -5.53 -7.71 -3.91
CA LEU A 150 -6.85 -7.27 -3.45
C LEU A 150 -7.98 -7.68 -4.41
N VAL A 151 -7.70 -7.75 -5.72
CA VAL A 151 -8.67 -8.22 -6.73
C VAL A 151 -8.84 -9.74 -6.67
N VAL A 152 -7.73 -10.46 -6.41
CA VAL A 152 -7.73 -11.95 -6.41
C VAL A 152 -8.33 -12.50 -5.13
N ASN A 153 -7.94 -11.98 -3.96
CA ASN A 153 -8.37 -12.50 -2.67
C ASN A 153 -8.49 -11.40 -1.60
N PRO A 154 -9.51 -10.53 -1.72
CA PRO A 154 -9.66 -9.33 -0.89
C PRO A 154 -9.72 -9.63 0.61
N MET A 155 -10.52 -10.62 1.02
CA MET A 155 -10.71 -10.96 2.43
C MET A 155 -9.40 -11.36 3.10
N ARG A 156 -8.71 -12.32 2.50
CA ARG A 156 -7.45 -12.81 3.05
C ARG A 156 -6.38 -11.72 3.08
N TYR A 157 -6.25 -10.99 1.97
CA TYR A 157 -5.26 -9.94 1.85
C TYR A 157 -5.46 -8.85 2.89
N MET A 158 -6.69 -8.40 3.07
CA MET A 158 -7.03 -7.40 4.08
C MET A 158 -6.84 -7.91 5.51
N ARG A 159 -7.31 -9.13 5.83
CA ARG A 159 -7.08 -9.72 7.15
C ARG A 159 -5.59 -9.84 7.47
N THR A 160 -4.79 -10.25 6.49
CA THR A 160 -3.32 -10.32 6.65
C THR A 160 -2.72 -8.95 6.91
N ALA A 161 -3.10 -7.93 6.15
CA ALA A 161 -2.61 -6.57 6.33
C ALA A 161 -3.02 -5.99 7.69
N LEU A 162 -4.25 -6.24 8.14
CA LEU A 162 -4.72 -5.87 9.46
C LEU A 162 -3.93 -6.59 10.57
N LEU A 163 -3.71 -7.90 10.45
CA LEU A 163 -2.88 -8.64 11.42
C LEU A 163 -1.46 -8.08 11.51
N CYS A 164 -0.85 -7.67 10.39
CA CYS A 164 0.44 -7.00 10.39
C CYS A 164 0.40 -5.64 11.10
N ALA A 165 -0.70 -4.86 10.91
CA ALA A 165 -0.88 -3.57 11.57
C ALA A 165 -1.03 -3.69 13.09
N PHE A 166 -1.55 -4.81 13.57
CA PHE A 166 -1.75 -5.13 15.00
C PHE A 166 -0.80 -6.24 15.47
N ALA A 167 0.44 -6.26 14.95
CA ALA A 167 1.44 -7.28 15.29
C ALA A 167 2.08 -7.07 16.67
N ASP A 168 1.86 -5.93 17.32
CA ASP A 168 2.42 -5.64 18.65
C ASP A 168 1.84 -6.56 19.74
N PRO A 169 2.59 -6.85 20.82
CA PRO A 169 2.18 -7.78 21.86
C PRO A 169 0.88 -7.41 22.59
N HIS A 170 0.56 -6.11 22.67
CA HIS A 170 -0.61 -5.60 23.41
C HIS A 170 -1.92 -5.73 22.62
N SER A 171 -1.85 -6.13 21.36
CA SER A 171 -3.01 -6.25 20.44
C SER A 171 -3.53 -7.70 20.29
N SER A 172 -3.36 -8.58 21.31
CA SER A 172 -3.80 -9.98 21.22
C SER A 172 -5.29 -10.10 20.94
N ASP A 173 -6.13 -9.40 21.68
CA ASP A 173 -7.59 -9.47 21.59
C ASP A 173 -8.07 -8.91 20.24
N VAL A 174 -7.46 -7.82 19.78
CA VAL A 174 -7.73 -7.23 18.46
C VAL A 174 -7.34 -8.19 17.33
N ARG A 175 -6.25 -8.95 17.48
CA ARG A 175 -5.88 -9.98 16.49
C ARG A 175 -6.88 -11.12 16.42
N ASP A 176 -7.48 -11.50 17.54
CA ASP A 176 -8.50 -12.52 17.56
C ASP A 176 -9.81 -12.01 16.93
N GLU A 177 -10.18 -10.75 17.18
CA GLU A 177 -11.25 -10.07 16.46
C GLU A 177 -10.99 -10.06 14.94
N ILE A 178 -9.79 -9.67 14.49
CA ILE A 178 -9.43 -9.67 13.05
C ILE A 178 -9.54 -11.08 12.44
N ARG A 179 -9.16 -12.13 13.17
CA ARG A 179 -9.29 -13.52 12.70
C ARG A 179 -10.74 -13.95 12.53
N ALA A 180 -11.64 -13.41 13.34
CA ALA A 180 -13.07 -13.69 13.31
C ALA A 180 -13.84 -12.93 12.22
N LEU A 181 -13.20 -11.96 11.51
CA LEU A 181 -13.85 -11.22 10.43
C LEU A 181 -14.18 -12.17 9.26
N GLU A 182 -15.44 -12.30 8.88
CA GLU A 182 -15.92 -13.26 7.87
C GLU A 182 -16.36 -12.58 6.57
N SER A 183 -16.58 -11.27 6.57
CA SER A 183 -17.07 -10.53 5.42
C SER A 183 -16.32 -9.22 5.20
N MET A 184 -16.45 -8.66 4.00
CA MET A 184 -15.91 -7.35 3.66
C MET A 184 -16.55 -6.24 4.50
N ASP A 185 -17.84 -6.37 4.79
CA ASP A 185 -18.57 -5.42 5.64
C ASP A 185 -18.02 -5.45 7.07
N ASN A 186 -17.73 -6.63 7.62
CA ASN A 186 -17.08 -6.74 8.95
C ASN A 186 -15.70 -6.05 8.96
N ILE A 187 -14.92 -6.15 7.86
CA ILE A 187 -13.64 -5.46 7.76
C ILE A 187 -13.84 -3.95 7.75
N ILE A 188 -14.86 -3.44 7.03
CA ILE A 188 -15.18 -2.01 7.01
C ILE A 188 -15.55 -1.54 8.41
N ASP A 189 -16.47 -2.23 9.08
CA ASP A 189 -16.92 -1.91 10.44
C ASP A 189 -15.74 -1.91 11.43
N PHE A 190 -14.88 -2.92 11.35
CA PHE A 190 -13.64 -2.98 12.13
C PHE A 190 -12.78 -1.74 11.91
N CYS A 191 -12.55 -1.34 10.66
CA CYS A 191 -11.72 -0.16 10.34
C CYS A 191 -12.40 1.15 10.79
N VAL A 192 -13.72 1.25 10.75
CA VAL A 192 -14.47 2.41 11.27
C VAL A 192 -14.30 2.54 12.78
N ASN A 193 -14.24 1.42 13.51
CA ASN A 193 -14.04 1.39 14.96
C ASN A 193 -12.58 1.64 15.36
N HIS A 194 -11.62 1.33 14.47
CA HIS A 194 -10.18 1.56 14.69
C HIS A 194 -9.66 2.71 13.84
N ARG A 195 -10.04 3.94 14.21
CA ARG A 195 -9.64 5.17 13.54
C ARG A 195 -8.15 5.49 13.74
N ASP A 196 -7.67 6.54 13.08
CA ASP A 196 -6.26 6.97 13.09
C ASP A 196 -5.29 5.94 12.47
N THR A 197 -5.81 5.10 11.57
CA THR A 197 -5.02 4.11 10.83
C THR A 197 -4.46 4.72 9.54
N TYR A 198 -3.21 4.41 9.26
CA TYR A 198 -2.54 4.76 8.00
C TYR A 198 -2.70 3.62 7.00
N PHE A 199 -3.45 3.84 5.95
CA PHE A 199 -3.53 2.94 4.80
C PHE A 199 -2.46 3.35 3.78
N ILE A 200 -1.45 2.51 3.60
CA ILE A 200 -0.40 2.69 2.60
C ILE A 200 -0.64 1.67 1.49
N ILE A 201 -1.01 2.17 0.30
CA ILE A 201 -1.54 1.36 -0.80
C ILE A 201 -0.65 1.54 -2.01
N ASP A 202 0.09 0.49 -2.37
CA ASP A 202 0.96 0.50 -3.55
C ASP A 202 0.24 -0.05 -4.77
N GLN A 203 0.61 0.46 -5.95
CA GLN A 203 0.06 0.06 -7.24
C GLN A 203 -1.47 0.18 -7.36
N ILE A 204 -2.05 1.28 -6.90
CA ILE A 204 -3.49 1.50 -7.05
C ILE A 204 -3.95 1.49 -8.51
N ASN A 205 -3.04 1.72 -9.46
CA ASN A 205 -3.29 1.59 -10.89
C ASN A 205 -3.65 0.17 -11.33
N ALA A 206 -3.33 -0.87 -10.57
CA ALA A 206 -3.79 -2.24 -10.85
C ALA A 206 -5.32 -2.38 -10.79
N LEU A 207 -6.01 -1.45 -10.15
CA LEU A 207 -7.48 -1.38 -10.12
C LEU A 207 -8.06 -0.54 -11.27
N GLY A 208 -7.25 -0.06 -12.20
CA GLY A 208 -7.70 0.72 -13.36
C GLY A 208 -8.32 -0.15 -14.46
N PHE A 209 -9.21 0.47 -15.25
CA PHE A 209 -10.00 -0.18 -16.33
C PHE A 209 -9.35 0.01 -17.71
N GLU A 210 -8.05 -0.20 -17.86
CA GLU A 210 -7.36 0.24 -19.08
C GLU A 210 -7.32 -0.76 -20.23
N ASP A 211 -7.61 -2.03 -19.99
CA ASP A 211 -7.56 -3.04 -21.04
C ASP A 211 -8.96 -3.35 -21.61
N THR A 212 -9.15 -2.92 -22.85
CA THR A 212 -10.33 -3.26 -23.66
C THR A 212 -10.43 -4.77 -23.97
N ASN A 213 -9.41 -5.55 -23.65
CA ASN A 213 -9.31 -6.99 -23.88
C ASN A 213 -9.44 -7.85 -22.62
N MET A 214 -9.65 -7.24 -21.43
CA MET A 214 -9.89 -8.01 -20.21
C MET A 214 -11.36 -8.43 -20.13
N ASP A 215 -11.59 -9.64 -19.65
CA ASP A 215 -12.93 -10.18 -19.38
C ASP A 215 -13.72 -9.21 -18.48
N MET A 216 -15.00 -8.99 -18.77
CA MET A 216 -15.90 -8.12 -18.00
C MET A 216 -15.91 -8.47 -16.50
N VAL A 217 -15.75 -9.75 -16.16
CA VAL A 217 -15.66 -10.26 -14.79
C VAL A 217 -14.48 -9.65 -13.99
N ASP A 218 -13.35 -9.41 -14.64
CA ASP A 218 -12.20 -8.78 -13.97
C ASP A 218 -12.41 -7.29 -13.74
N ASN A 219 -13.14 -6.61 -14.60
CA ASN A 219 -13.49 -5.21 -14.42
C ASN A 219 -14.47 -5.01 -13.25
N ASP A 220 -15.43 -5.89 -13.07
CA ASP A 220 -16.37 -5.85 -11.94
C ASP A 220 -15.64 -6.06 -10.61
N LYS A 221 -14.69 -7.01 -10.56
CA LYS A 221 -13.86 -7.22 -9.37
C LYS A 221 -12.98 -6.01 -9.04
N LYS A 222 -12.39 -5.38 -10.05
CA LYS A 222 -11.61 -4.15 -9.87
C LYS A 222 -12.47 -3.00 -9.38
N ALA A 223 -13.68 -2.83 -9.94
CA ALA A 223 -14.64 -1.84 -9.47
C ALA A 223 -15.04 -2.07 -8.02
N ALA A 224 -15.37 -3.31 -7.65
CA ALA A 224 -15.69 -3.69 -6.29
C ALA A 224 -14.52 -3.43 -5.33
N ALA A 225 -13.29 -3.79 -5.70
CA ALA A 225 -12.09 -3.53 -4.91
C ALA A 225 -11.84 -2.02 -4.72
N TRP A 226 -12.10 -1.21 -5.76
CA TRP A 226 -11.99 0.24 -5.68
C TRP A 226 -12.99 0.86 -4.70
N VAL A 227 -14.26 0.46 -4.79
CA VAL A 227 -15.32 0.93 -3.89
C VAL A 227 -15.00 0.51 -2.45
N PHE A 228 -14.59 -0.73 -2.25
CA PHE A 228 -14.19 -1.26 -0.96
C PHE A 228 -13.03 -0.45 -0.33
N LEU A 229 -11.96 -0.17 -1.08
CA LEU A 229 -10.87 0.70 -0.61
C LEU A 229 -11.36 2.11 -0.23
N GLY A 230 -12.31 2.65 -1.00
CA GLY A 230 -12.92 3.94 -0.71
C GLY A 230 -13.62 3.96 0.65
N GLN A 231 -14.38 2.89 0.96
CA GLN A 231 -15.08 2.72 2.23
C GLN A 231 -14.11 2.51 3.40
N LEU A 232 -13.13 1.60 3.23
CA LEU A 232 -12.11 1.32 4.25
C LEU A 232 -11.32 2.57 4.67
N THR A 233 -10.97 3.40 3.70
CA THR A 233 -10.11 4.57 3.94
C THR A 233 -10.89 5.85 4.25
N TYR A 234 -12.22 5.74 4.37
CA TYR A 234 -13.05 6.88 4.74
C TYR A 234 -12.77 7.33 6.18
N GLY A 235 -12.38 8.59 6.35
CA GLY A 235 -12.01 9.12 7.67
C GLY A 235 -10.68 8.61 8.23
N GLN A 236 -9.84 7.97 7.41
CA GLN A 236 -8.52 7.46 7.74
C GLN A 236 -7.41 8.21 6.99
N TYR A 237 -6.16 7.96 7.32
CA TYR A 237 -5.02 8.42 6.53
C TYR A 237 -4.82 7.48 5.33
N ARG A 238 -4.80 8.04 4.13
CA ARG A 238 -4.59 7.26 2.91
C ARG A 238 -3.39 7.78 2.12
N ILE A 239 -2.41 6.91 1.90
CA ILE A 239 -1.23 7.16 1.10
C ILE A 239 -1.20 6.15 -0.04
N THR A 240 -1.22 6.62 -1.29
CA THR A 240 -1.26 5.74 -2.45
C THR A 240 -0.08 5.97 -3.37
N SER A 241 0.29 4.94 -4.16
CA SER A 241 1.18 5.12 -5.28
C SER A 241 0.55 4.66 -6.59
N ALA A 242 0.86 5.40 -7.66
CA ALA A 242 0.47 5.05 -9.03
C ALA A 242 1.63 5.28 -10.01
N SER A 243 1.68 4.49 -11.09
CA SER A 243 2.57 4.75 -12.21
C SER A 243 2.04 5.92 -13.04
N ALA A 244 2.90 6.90 -13.37
CA ALA A 244 2.54 8.04 -14.19
C ALA A 244 2.22 7.67 -15.65
N ASN A 245 2.67 6.50 -16.10
CA ASN A 245 2.42 6.02 -17.47
C ASN A 245 1.02 5.42 -17.63
N HIS A 246 0.26 5.34 -16.56
CA HIS A 246 -1.07 4.76 -16.55
C HIS A 246 -2.12 5.85 -16.86
N LYS A 247 -3.04 5.60 -17.79
CA LYS A 247 -4.08 6.57 -18.17
C LYS A 247 -4.97 6.98 -17.01
N THR A 248 -5.22 6.08 -16.05
CA THR A 248 -5.93 6.38 -14.81
C THR A 248 -5.26 7.50 -14.01
N ALA A 249 -3.91 7.61 -14.05
CA ALA A 249 -3.21 8.73 -13.43
C ALA A 249 -3.56 10.08 -14.10
N MET A 250 -3.95 10.07 -15.37
CA MET A 250 -4.46 11.26 -16.04
C MET A 250 -5.88 11.64 -15.60
N HIS A 251 -6.75 10.67 -15.29
CA HIS A 251 -8.10 10.93 -14.76
C HIS A 251 -8.10 11.38 -13.29
N MET A 252 -7.05 11.04 -12.52
CA MET A 252 -6.85 11.61 -11.18
C MET A 252 -6.42 13.09 -11.20
N LYS A 253 -6.48 13.78 -12.35
CA LYS A 253 -6.09 15.20 -12.48
C LYS A 253 -7.00 16.17 -11.72
N THR A 254 -8.22 15.81 -11.42
CA THR A 254 -9.10 16.60 -10.58
C THR A 254 -8.67 16.48 -9.12
N LYS A 255 -7.98 17.51 -8.63
CA LYS A 255 -7.58 17.61 -7.21
C LYS A 255 -8.83 17.59 -6.33
N GLN A 256 -9.00 16.51 -5.58
CA GLN A 256 -10.07 16.43 -4.59
C GLN A 256 -9.72 17.33 -3.38
N ARG A 257 -10.73 17.91 -2.75
CA ARG A 257 -10.54 18.73 -1.54
C ARG A 257 -9.94 17.83 -0.44
N GLY A 258 -8.84 18.28 0.19
CA GLY A 258 -8.16 17.53 1.26
C GLY A 258 -7.15 16.49 0.78
N GLU A 259 -6.71 16.56 -0.49
CA GLU A 259 -5.71 15.68 -1.09
C GLU A 259 -4.41 16.41 -1.40
N LYS A 260 -3.27 15.80 -1.04
CA LYS A 260 -1.93 16.21 -1.49
C LYS A 260 -1.41 15.26 -2.56
N ARG A 261 -0.65 15.78 -3.52
CA ARG A 261 -0.03 15.00 -4.58
C ARG A 261 1.43 15.35 -4.72
N LEU A 262 2.26 14.34 -4.89
CA LEU A 262 3.67 14.48 -5.20
C LEU A 262 3.99 13.72 -6.49
N ALA A 263 4.48 14.46 -7.48
CA ALA A 263 4.98 13.88 -8.72
C ALA A 263 6.49 13.65 -8.59
N LEU A 264 6.89 12.39 -8.71
CA LEU A 264 8.28 11.96 -8.73
C LEU A 264 8.70 11.75 -10.19
N MET A 265 9.34 12.75 -10.77
CA MET A 265 9.79 12.79 -12.16
C MET A 265 11.32 12.68 -12.24
N GLY A 266 11.86 12.07 -13.31
CA GLY A 266 13.29 12.15 -13.65
C GLY A 266 14.14 10.93 -13.31
N GLY A 267 13.62 9.87 -12.73
CA GLY A 267 14.38 8.63 -12.45
C GLY A 267 15.42 8.78 -11.32
N MET A 268 16.38 7.85 -11.25
CA MET A 268 17.46 7.88 -10.25
C MET A 268 18.44 9.00 -10.58
N SER A 269 18.94 9.69 -9.54
CA SER A 269 20.08 10.63 -9.69
C SER A 269 21.33 9.88 -10.21
N GLU A 270 22.28 10.61 -10.78
CA GLU A 270 23.55 10.01 -11.25
C GLU A 270 24.27 9.24 -10.16
N VAL A 271 24.29 9.76 -8.94
CA VAL A 271 24.87 9.10 -7.76
C VAL A 271 24.16 7.77 -7.45
N SER A 272 22.84 7.75 -7.53
CA SER A 272 22.05 6.53 -7.34
C SER A 272 22.30 5.48 -8.43
N LYS A 273 22.53 5.92 -9.67
CA LYS A 273 22.88 5.02 -10.80
C LYS A 273 24.22 4.36 -10.59
N CYS A 274 25.25 5.12 -10.17
CA CYS A 274 26.58 4.58 -9.92
C CYS A 274 26.58 3.53 -8.78
N SER A 275 25.84 3.79 -7.70
CA SER A 275 25.77 2.86 -6.57
C SER A 275 25.06 1.54 -6.95
N SER A 276 24.01 1.59 -7.78
CA SER A 276 23.31 0.39 -8.25
C SER A 276 24.17 -0.45 -9.20
N LEU A 277 24.99 0.18 -10.05
CA LEU A 277 25.92 -0.52 -10.94
C LEU A 277 27.06 -1.21 -10.17
N LEU A 278 27.54 -0.60 -9.08
CA LEU A 278 28.57 -1.18 -8.21
C LEU A 278 28.04 -2.37 -7.40
N SER A 279 26.76 -2.38 -7.01
CA SER A 279 26.14 -3.52 -6.32
C SER A 279 25.90 -4.70 -7.27
N SER A 280 25.51 -4.45 -8.52
CA SER A 280 25.29 -5.50 -9.52
C SER A 280 26.59 -6.14 -10.03
N SER A 281 27.71 -5.41 -10.06
CA SER A 281 29.01 -5.94 -10.49
C SER A 281 29.69 -6.85 -9.46
N ARG A 282 29.22 -6.91 -8.20
CA ARG A 282 29.72 -7.88 -7.21
C ARG A 282 29.27 -9.33 -7.43
N PHE A 283 28.37 -9.59 -8.36
CA PHE A 283 27.85 -10.92 -8.65
C PHE A 283 28.57 -11.70 -9.77
N HIS A 284 29.60 -11.14 -10.38
CA HIS A 284 30.32 -11.82 -11.49
C HIS A 284 31.78 -12.19 -11.21
N LEU A 285 32.17 -12.31 -9.94
CA LEU A 285 33.49 -12.85 -9.56
C LEU A 285 33.32 -14.01 -8.55
N SER A 286 32.88 -15.14 -9.02
CA SER A 286 33.21 -16.44 -8.45
C SER A 286 33.29 -17.44 -9.60
N CYS A 287 34.55 -17.77 -9.96
CA CYS A 287 34.90 -18.96 -10.68
C CYS A 287 34.55 -20.19 -9.90
#